data_f6e8850d864083d6f449298510d84093
#
_entry.id   f6e8850d864083d6f449298510d84093
#
_cell.length_a   1.000
_cell.length_b   1.000
_cell.length_c   1.000
_cell.angle_alpha   90.00
_cell.angle_beta   90.00
_cell.angle_gamma   90.00
#
_symmetry.space_group_name_H-M   'P 1'
#
loop_
_entity.id
_entity.type
_entity.pdbx_description
1 polymer ?
#
loop_
_entity_poly.entity_id
_entity_poly.type
_entity_poly.pdbx_seq_one_letter_code
_entity_poly.pdbx_strand_id
1 'polypeptide(L)'
;MKTCWQILEIESTTQIDIIRQAYLARLPLCHPETDPQGFKALRQAYEEALRLAVNPVEEADDEEKDAAAEHEILRAFRTLLDSESDRFQPSAWQKFIQQLNTWNMEDVDQLRWPLCAIAIEARYLSLNCASLLAERLNWHSFNDSEGMDEEEREAFLEAIQAGDCFDFLSLLEYPVALQNQTVEYYFALERCCRYHPDYVTAFLAMEGPWFIPDDAKLHRKLLRWYSSVQTGMAELIPVAKQWQMEEPESEDARYYLCAQRLYCGEGESLLADLCAYRESYPSTQADNLLLQWSKSHCPDYFALLVMVIEARSMVDAQGQPLKYVPGESARTRLLWAEILHSGKLSPLGQSFIESLFFKRK
;
A
#
# COMPACT_ATOMS: atom_id res chain seq x y z
N MET A 1 -10.14 10.42 30.97
CA MET A 1 -10.71 11.25 29.86
C MET A 1 -12.08 11.74 30.30
N LYS A 2 -12.54 12.90 29.80
CA LYS A 2 -13.94 13.33 30.06
C LYS A 2 -14.85 12.60 29.08
N THR A 3 -15.99 12.10 29.54
CA THR A 3 -17.01 11.49 28.67
C THR A 3 -17.68 12.54 27.77
N CYS A 4 -18.33 12.12 26.67
CA CYS A 4 -19.07 13.02 25.79
C CYS A 4 -20.15 13.81 26.56
N TRP A 5 -20.82 13.19 27.51
CA TRP A 5 -21.84 13.80 28.40
C TRP A 5 -21.23 14.88 29.31
N GLN A 6 -20.02 14.63 29.83
CA GLN A 6 -19.30 15.62 30.66
C GLN A 6 -18.80 16.81 29.86
N ILE A 7 -18.47 16.61 28.57
CA ILE A 7 -18.06 17.70 27.67
C ILE A 7 -19.29 18.53 27.26
N LEU A 8 -20.41 17.89 27.01
CA LEU A 8 -21.70 18.56 26.71
C LEU A 8 -22.37 19.17 27.94
N GLU A 9 -21.95 18.79 29.15
CA GLU A 9 -22.54 19.20 30.46
C GLU A 9 -24.02 18.84 30.57
N ILE A 10 -24.42 17.66 30.15
CA ILE A 10 -25.74 17.06 30.29
C ILE A 10 -25.61 15.65 30.86
N GLU A 11 -26.71 15.16 31.41
CA GLU A 11 -26.85 13.75 31.77
C GLU A 11 -27.02 12.90 30.50
N SER A 12 -26.64 11.61 30.58
CA SER A 12 -26.84 10.65 29.50
C SER A 12 -28.33 10.62 29.09
N THR A 13 -28.59 10.77 27.79
CA THR A 13 -29.93 10.82 27.24
C THR A 13 -29.99 10.30 25.81
N THR A 14 -31.12 9.67 25.47
CA THR A 14 -31.42 9.23 24.10
C THR A 14 -32.16 10.29 23.28
N GLN A 15 -32.50 11.45 23.91
CA GLN A 15 -33.24 12.51 23.23
C GLN A 15 -32.31 13.42 22.42
N ILE A 16 -32.35 13.23 21.12
CA ILE A 16 -31.49 13.94 20.14
C ILE A 16 -31.64 15.47 20.26
N ASP A 17 -32.83 15.97 20.56
CA ASP A 17 -33.06 17.40 20.69
C ASP A 17 -32.34 18.01 21.91
N ILE A 18 -32.23 17.29 23.03
CA ILE A 18 -31.46 17.72 24.20
C ILE A 18 -29.97 17.77 23.89
N ILE A 19 -29.43 16.75 23.21
CA ILE A 19 -28.04 16.69 22.80
C ILE A 19 -27.72 17.86 21.88
N ARG A 20 -28.59 18.14 20.92
CA ARG A 20 -28.44 19.25 19.99
C ARG A 20 -28.45 20.60 20.67
N GLN A 21 -29.39 20.80 21.62
CA GLN A 21 -29.46 22.04 22.39
C GLN A 21 -28.22 22.26 23.25
N ALA A 22 -27.71 21.21 23.90
CA ALA A 22 -26.49 21.29 24.71
C ALA A 22 -25.27 21.67 23.84
N TYR A 23 -25.12 21.06 22.66
CA TYR A 23 -24.07 21.40 21.71
C TYR A 23 -24.17 22.88 21.30
N LEU A 24 -25.35 23.35 20.88
CA LEU A 24 -25.56 24.73 20.44
C LEU A 24 -25.32 25.75 21.56
N ALA A 25 -25.66 25.41 22.81
CA ALA A 25 -25.41 26.27 23.96
C ALA A 25 -23.91 26.45 24.25
N ARG A 26 -23.08 25.45 23.98
CA ARG A 26 -21.65 25.48 24.22
C ARG A 26 -20.81 25.98 23.04
N LEU A 27 -21.36 25.96 21.85
CA LEU A 27 -20.69 26.37 20.62
C LEU A 27 -20.07 27.79 20.70
N PRO A 28 -20.76 28.81 21.29
CA PRO A 28 -20.21 30.15 21.45
C PRO A 28 -19.01 30.23 22.41
N LEU A 29 -18.85 29.23 23.30
CA LEU A 29 -17.75 29.19 24.29
C LEU A 29 -16.49 28.56 23.71
N CYS A 30 -16.60 27.79 22.61
CA CYS A 30 -15.51 27.07 21.94
C CYS A 30 -15.45 27.51 20.48
N HIS A 31 -15.11 28.78 20.21
CA HIS A 31 -15.05 29.26 18.83
C HIS A 31 -13.80 28.73 18.10
N PRO A 32 -13.91 28.24 16.85
CA PRO A 32 -12.81 27.61 16.11
C PRO A 32 -11.57 28.50 15.91
N GLU A 33 -11.74 29.82 15.91
CA GLU A 33 -10.63 30.78 15.76
C GLU A 33 -9.92 31.07 17.10
N THR A 34 -10.60 30.96 18.23
CA THR A 34 -10.06 31.28 19.55
C THR A 34 -9.68 30.05 20.36
N ASP A 35 -10.39 28.95 20.18
CA ASP A 35 -10.12 27.66 20.83
C ASP A 35 -10.36 26.49 19.87
N PRO A 36 -9.44 26.22 18.91
CA PRO A 36 -9.57 25.14 17.95
C PRO A 36 -9.66 23.75 18.60
N GLN A 37 -8.95 23.55 19.74
CA GLN A 37 -8.94 22.26 20.44
C GLN A 37 -10.24 22.01 21.19
N GLY A 38 -10.76 23.02 21.87
CA GLY A 38 -12.08 22.96 22.54
C GLY A 38 -13.20 22.75 21.53
N PHE A 39 -13.17 23.42 20.40
CA PHE A 39 -14.12 23.20 19.30
C PHE A 39 -14.11 21.77 18.78
N LYS A 40 -12.91 21.22 18.53
CA LYS A 40 -12.74 19.81 18.06
C LYS A 40 -13.29 18.83 19.11
N ALA A 41 -12.96 19.03 20.38
CA ALA A 41 -13.42 18.17 21.47
C ALA A 41 -14.94 18.24 21.64
N LEU A 42 -15.54 19.43 21.54
CA LEU A 42 -16.98 19.63 21.63
C LEU A 42 -17.72 18.96 20.46
N ARG A 43 -17.18 19.06 19.24
CA ARG A 43 -17.74 18.43 18.07
C ARG A 43 -17.68 16.90 18.17
N GLN A 44 -16.54 16.35 18.58
CA GLN A 44 -16.39 14.90 18.79
C GLN A 44 -17.38 14.39 19.86
N ALA A 45 -17.53 15.13 20.97
CA ALA A 45 -18.48 14.78 22.00
C ALA A 45 -19.94 14.80 21.51
N TYR A 46 -20.29 15.73 20.64
CA TYR A 46 -21.62 15.79 20.02
C TYR A 46 -21.88 14.60 19.09
N GLU A 47 -20.92 14.27 18.21
CA GLU A 47 -21.03 13.15 17.29
C GLU A 47 -21.14 11.82 18.05
N GLU A 48 -20.36 11.64 19.11
CA GLU A 48 -20.41 10.46 19.98
C GLU A 48 -21.71 10.37 20.79
N ALA A 49 -22.21 11.47 21.33
CA ALA A 49 -23.49 11.50 22.02
C ALA A 49 -24.68 11.15 21.10
N LEU A 50 -24.64 11.59 19.83
CA LEU A 50 -25.66 11.21 18.85
C LEU A 50 -25.57 9.71 18.50
N ARG A 51 -24.37 9.15 18.38
CA ARG A 51 -24.15 7.72 18.14
C ARG A 51 -24.76 6.88 19.26
N LEU A 52 -24.49 7.25 20.51
CA LEU A 52 -25.01 6.60 21.69
C LEU A 52 -26.55 6.77 21.83
N ALA A 53 -27.11 7.88 21.38
CA ALA A 53 -28.54 8.12 21.42
C ALA A 53 -29.34 7.29 20.39
N VAL A 54 -28.72 7.03 19.22
CA VAL A 54 -29.36 6.22 18.16
C VAL A 54 -29.22 4.72 18.45
N ASN A 55 -28.09 4.32 19.02
CA ASN A 55 -27.84 2.97 19.51
C ASN A 55 -27.54 3.05 21.01
N PRO A 56 -28.54 3.03 21.87
CA PRO A 56 -28.33 3.01 23.32
C PRO A 56 -27.70 1.69 23.69
N VAL A 57 -26.36 1.67 23.68
CA VAL A 57 -25.58 0.63 24.36
C VAL A 57 -25.80 0.88 25.85
N GLU A 58 -26.35 -0.08 26.54
CA GLU A 58 -26.52 -0.04 28.00
C GLU A 58 -25.14 0.28 28.61
N GLU A 59 -25.06 1.45 29.30
CA GLU A 59 -23.79 1.96 29.79
C GLU A 59 -23.23 1.08 30.91
N ALA A 60 -21.94 0.83 30.81
CA ALA A 60 -20.94 0.70 31.88
C ALA A 60 -20.97 -0.50 32.86
N ASP A 61 -21.97 -1.38 32.83
CA ASP A 61 -21.88 -2.68 33.54
C ASP A 61 -21.49 -3.84 32.58
N ASP A 62 -21.48 -3.59 31.28
CA ASP A 62 -21.21 -4.63 30.26
C ASP A 62 -19.74 -4.74 29.85
N GLU A 63 -18.89 -3.71 29.95
CA GLU A 63 -17.46 -3.86 29.66
C GLU A 63 -16.74 -4.84 30.61
N GLU A 64 -17.15 -4.91 31.88
CA GLU A 64 -16.65 -5.93 32.81
C GLU A 64 -17.33 -7.30 32.66
N LYS A 65 -18.58 -7.34 32.15
CA LYS A 65 -19.30 -8.60 31.90
C LYS A 65 -18.96 -9.19 30.52
N ASP A 66 -18.74 -8.38 29.49
CA ASP A 66 -18.28 -8.84 28.19
C ASP A 66 -16.86 -9.39 28.24
N ALA A 67 -15.98 -8.80 29.06
CA ALA A 67 -14.65 -9.39 29.33
C ALA A 67 -14.73 -10.75 30.05
N ALA A 68 -15.82 -11.03 30.78
CA ALA A 68 -16.01 -12.34 31.46
C ALA A 68 -16.65 -13.40 30.56
N ALA A 69 -17.22 -13.03 29.42
CA ALA A 69 -17.93 -13.91 28.50
C ALA A 69 -17.22 -14.12 27.14
N GLU A 70 -15.99 -13.60 26.98
CA GLU A 70 -15.22 -13.89 25.75
C GLU A 70 -15.02 -15.39 25.60
N HIS A 71 -15.44 -15.93 24.46
CA HIS A 71 -15.31 -17.35 24.19
C HIS A 71 -13.84 -17.79 24.28
N GLU A 72 -13.58 -18.94 24.90
CA GLU A 72 -12.22 -19.43 25.17
C GLU A 72 -11.37 -19.55 23.88
N ILE A 73 -11.98 -19.85 22.74
CA ILE A 73 -11.32 -19.90 21.42
C ILE A 73 -10.81 -18.49 21.04
N LEU A 74 -11.62 -17.44 21.18
CA LEU A 74 -11.21 -16.07 20.85
C LEU A 74 -10.07 -15.61 21.76
N ARG A 75 -10.16 -15.95 23.04
CA ARG A 75 -9.10 -15.65 24.01
C ARG A 75 -7.80 -16.36 23.67
N ALA A 76 -7.85 -17.65 23.32
CA ALA A 76 -6.69 -18.41 22.89
C ALA A 76 -6.06 -17.86 21.62
N PHE A 77 -6.89 -17.43 20.65
CA PHE A 77 -6.44 -16.79 19.42
C PHE A 77 -5.71 -15.48 19.69
N ARG A 78 -6.28 -14.59 20.49
CA ARG A 78 -5.65 -13.31 20.87
C ARG A 78 -4.38 -13.54 21.67
N THR A 79 -4.39 -14.49 22.61
CA THR A 79 -3.18 -14.86 23.38
C THR A 79 -2.04 -15.28 22.46
N LEU A 80 -2.35 -16.02 21.38
CA LEU A 80 -1.33 -16.42 20.42
C LEU A 80 -0.85 -15.24 19.58
N LEU A 81 -1.73 -14.33 19.16
CA LEU A 81 -1.36 -13.09 18.47
C LEU A 81 -0.44 -12.20 19.31
N ASP A 82 -0.67 -12.15 20.63
CA ASP A 82 0.10 -11.35 21.57
C ASP A 82 1.41 -12.03 22.00
N SER A 83 1.57 -13.33 21.70
CA SER A 83 2.78 -14.08 22.05
C SER A 83 3.97 -13.69 21.18
N GLU A 84 4.91 -12.94 21.72
CA GLU A 84 6.12 -12.48 21.01
C GLU A 84 7.00 -13.63 20.50
N SER A 85 6.95 -14.81 21.12
CA SER A 85 7.73 -15.99 20.73
C SER A 85 7.07 -16.83 19.64
N ASP A 86 5.72 -16.86 19.60
CA ASP A 86 4.98 -17.87 18.85
C ASP A 86 4.17 -17.31 17.69
N ARG A 87 3.79 -16.03 17.75
CA ARG A 87 2.89 -15.39 16.77
C ARG A 87 3.32 -15.49 15.31
N PHE A 88 4.63 -15.56 15.03
CA PHE A 88 5.17 -15.70 13.67
C PHE A 88 5.44 -17.15 13.29
N GLN A 89 5.28 -18.11 14.21
CA GLN A 89 5.61 -19.50 13.97
C GLN A 89 4.42 -20.30 13.45
N PRO A 90 4.45 -20.83 12.21
CA PRO A 90 3.37 -21.68 11.68
C PRO A 90 3.06 -22.88 12.57
N SER A 91 4.07 -23.44 13.27
CA SER A 91 3.89 -24.56 14.18
C SER A 91 3.01 -24.24 15.40
N ALA A 92 3.04 -23.00 15.89
CA ALA A 92 2.17 -22.56 16.97
C ALA A 92 0.71 -22.44 16.49
N TRP A 93 0.49 -21.89 15.29
CA TRP A 93 -0.82 -21.83 14.66
C TRP A 93 -1.38 -23.21 14.32
N GLN A 94 -0.54 -24.15 13.89
CA GLN A 94 -0.94 -25.55 13.69
C GLN A 94 -1.40 -26.20 15.00
N LYS A 95 -0.75 -25.93 16.13
CA LYS A 95 -1.20 -26.40 17.45
C LYS A 95 -2.55 -25.80 17.83
N PHE A 96 -2.73 -24.49 17.60
CA PHE A 96 -4.04 -23.84 17.80
C PHE A 96 -5.14 -24.49 16.94
N ILE A 97 -4.87 -24.76 15.67
CA ILE A 97 -5.79 -25.48 14.77
C ILE A 97 -6.11 -26.88 15.28
N GLN A 98 -5.12 -27.62 15.79
CA GLN A 98 -5.36 -28.93 16.41
C GLN A 98 -6.25 -28.82 17.66
N GLN A 99 -6.09 -27.77 18.47
CA GLN A 99 -6.98 -27.50 19.59
C GLN A 99 -8.43 -27.23 19.12
N LEU A 100 -8.63 -26.50 18.00
CA LEU A 100 -9.97 -26.31 17.44
C LEU A 100 -10.70 -27.62 17.14
N ASN A 101 -9.98 -28.71 16.85
CA ASN A 101 -10.59 -30.03 16.62
C ASN A 101 -11.14 -30.67 17.91
N THR A 102 -10.74 -30.21 19.08
CA THR A 102 -11.24 -30.69 20.39
C THR A 102 -12.49 -29.94 20.86
N TRP A 103 -12.81 -28.81 20.21
CA TRP A 103 -13.96 -27.99 20.54
C TRP A 103 -15.24 -28.47 19.84
N ASN A 104 -16.39 -28.05 20.36
CA ASN A 104 -17.66 -28.29 19.71
C ASN A 104 -17.69 -27.65 18.31
N MET A 105 -18.13 -28.38 17.30
CA MET A 105 -18.20 -27.89 15.93
C MET A 105 -19.11 -26.66 15.77
N GLU A 106 -20.21 -26.60 16.55
CA GLU A 106 -21.13 -25.46 16.52
C GLU A 106 -20.42 -24.17 16.98
N ASP A 107 -19.62 -24.25 18.05
CA ASP A 107 -18.88 -23.10 18.57
C ASP A 107 -17.81 -22.64 17.57
N VAL A 108 -17.11 -23.56 16.91
CA VAL A 108 -16.11 -23.26 15.89
C VAL A 108 -16.76 -22.61 14.67
N ASP A 109 -17.95 -23.09 14.25
CA ASP A 109 -18.67 -22.51 13.10
C ASP A 109 -19.20 -21.12 13.42
N GLN A 110 -19.72 -20.89 14.62
CA GLN A 110 -20.17 -19.55 15.07
C GLN A 110 -19.01 -18.53 15.13
N LEU A 111 -17.82 -18.99 15.50
CA LEU A 111 -16.65 -18.13 15.65
C LEU A 111 -15.82 -17.97 14.37
N ARG A 112 -16.17 -18.65 13.29
CA ARG A 112 -15.49 -18.60 12.00
C ARG A 112 -15.25 -17.17 11.52
N TRP A 113 -16.31 -16.38 11.44
CA TRP A 113 -16.24 -15.01 10.95
C TRP A 113 -15.70 -14.01 11.95
N PRO A 114 -16.00 -14.08 13.26
CA PRO A 114 -15.29 -13.31 14.27
C PRO A 114 -13.76 -13.51 14.24
N LEU A 115 -13.30 -14.75 14.07
CA LEU A 115 -11.86 -15.03 13.92
C LEU A 115 -11.28 -14.43 12.63
N CYS A 116 -12.01 -14.48 11.53
CA CYS A 116 -11.61 -13.84 10.28
C CYS A 116 -11.48 -12.31 10.43
N ALA A 117 -12.45 -11.67 11.06
CA ALA A 117 -12.42 -10.22 11.30
C ALA A 117 -11.17 -9.80 12.12
N ILE A 118 -10.89 -10.55 13.20
CA ILE A 118 -9.67 -10.31 13.99
C ILE A 118 -8.41 -10.54 13.15
N ALA A 119 -8.40 -11.57 12.29
CA ALA A 119 -7.25 -11.88 11.44
C ALA A 119 -6.96 -10.80 10.39
N ILE A 120 -7.98 -10.18 9.82
CA ILE A 120 -7.85 -9.06 8.87
C ILE A 120 -7.17 -7.86 9.51
N GLU A 121 -7.51 -7.56 10.76
CA GLU A 121 -6.95 -6.42 11.49
C GLU A 121 -5.62 -6.74 12.19
N ALA A 122 -5.26 -8.02 12.29
CA ALA A 122 -4.10 -8.46 13.07
C ALA A 122 -2.76 -8.14 12.37
N ARG A 123 -2.06 -7.11 12.85
CA ARG A 123 -0.76 -6.66 12.31
C ARG A 123 0.32 -7.71 12.39
N TYR A 124 0.29 -8.54 13.43
CA TYR A 124 1.31 -9.54 13.75
C TYR A 124 0.96 -10.95 13.26
N LEU A 125 -0.12 -11.11 12.49
CA LEU A 125 -0.46 -12.36 11.82
C LEU A 125 0.11 -12.35 10.40
N SER A 126 1.12 -13.18 10.14
CA SER A 126 1.62 -13.33 8.78
C SER A 126 0.59 -14.02 7.89
N LEU A 127 0.57 -13.69 6.59
CA LEU A 127 -0.35 -14.33 5.65
C LEU A 127 -0.13 -15.86 5.54
N ASN A 128 1.10 -16.34 5.77
CA ASN A 128 1.38 -17.78 5.87
C ASN A 128 0.66 -18.43 7.04
N CYS A 129 0.61 -17.77 8.21
CA CYS A 129 -0.14 -18.26 9.35
C CYS A 129 -1.66 -18.10 9.12
N ALA A 130 -2.08 -17.02 8.51
CA ALA A 130 -3.47 -16.77 8.14
C ALA A 130 -4.01 -17.81 7.13
N SER A 131 -3.19 -18.28 6.18
CA SER A 131 -3.58 -19.31 5.22
C SER A 131 -3.96 -20.64 5.89
N LEU A 132 -3.23 -21.04 6.94
CA LEU A 132 -3.55 -22.23 7.70
C LEU A 132 -4.93 -22.14 8.38
N LEU A 133 -5.25 -20.94 8.87
CA LEU A 133 -6.57 -20.65 9.48
C LEU A 133 -7.66 -20.60 8.41
N ALA A 134 -7.41 -19.95 7.27
CA ALA A 134 -8.35 -19.82 6.17
C ALA A 134 -8.78 -21.19 5.62
N GLU A 135 -7.85 -22.12 5.47
CA GLU A 135 -8.13 -23.51 5.08
C GLU A 135 -8.97 -24.22 6.13
N ARG A 136 -8.57 -24.17 7.41
CA ARG A 136 -9.24 -24.90 8.49
C ARG A 136 -10.63 -24.37 8.78
N LEU A 137 -10.81 -23.05 8.77
CA LEU A 137 -12.07 -22.38 9.07
C LEU A 137 -12.92 -22.14 7.82
N ASN A 138 -12.44 -22.56 6.66
CA ASN A 138 -13.14 -22.41 5.38
C ASN A 138 -13.62 -20.96 5.11
N TRP A 139 -12.73 -19.98 5.28
CA TRP A 139 -13.05 -18.57 5.02
C TRP A 139 -13.35 -18.25 3.55
N HIS A 140 -13.02 -19.16 2.64
CA HIS A 140 -13.34 -19.05 1.22
C HIS A 140 -14.82 -19.36 0.91
N SER A 141 -15.61 -19.84 1.87
CA SER A 141 -17.03 -20.10 1.66
C SER A 141 -17.84 -18.81 1.67
N PHE A 142 -18.72 -18.66 0.70
CA PHE A 142 -19.56 -17.46 0.53
C PHE A 142 -20.79 -17.39 1.44
N ASN A 143 -21.01 -18.39 2.30
CA ASN A 143 -22.19 -18.47 3.12
C ASN A 143 -22.00 -17.75 4.47
N ASP A 144 -22.93 -16.86 4.81
CA ASP A 144 -23.16 -16.28 6.13
C ASP A 144 -22.06 -15.35 6.71
N SER A 145 -21.46 -14.49 5.89
CA SER A 145 -20.57 -13.43 6.40
C SER A 145 -21.33 -12.18 6.90
N GLU A 146 -22.48 -12.36 7.59
CA GLU A 146 -23.24 -11.23 8.13
C GLU A 146 -22.36 -10.36 9.03
N GLY A 147 -22.27 -9.07 8.68
CA GLY A 147 -21.57 -8.06 9.48
C GLY A 147 -20.11 -7.79 9.12
N MET A 148 -19.54 -8.46 8.12
CA MET A 148 -18.17 -8.21 7.65
C MET A 148 -18.16 -7.42 6.34
N ASP A 149 -17.19 -6.51 6.18
CA ASP A 149 -16.94 -5.84 4.91
C ASP A 149 -16.46 -6.87 3.88
N GLU A 150 -17.27 -7.05 2.83
CA GLU A 150 -17.04 -8.07 1.80
C GLU A 150 -15.79 -7.74 0.96
N GLU A 151 -15.56 -6.48 0.66
CA GLU A 151 -14.40 -6.01 -0.13
C GLU A 151 -13.10 -6.23 0.63
N GLU A 152 -13.08 -5.93 1.93
CA GLU A 152 -11.90 -6.12 2.79
C GLU A 152 -11.60 -7.61 2.99
N ARG A 153 -12.63 -8.44 3.15
CA ARG A 153 -12.49 -9.91 3.24
C ARG A 153 -11.93 -10.50 1.95
N GLU A 154 -12.50 -10.13 0.80
CA GLU A 154 -12.02 -10.62 -0.50
C GLU A 154 -10.57 -10.23 -0.75
N ALA A 155 -10.20 -8.98 -0.50
CA ALA A 155 -8.82 -8.51 -0.64
C ALA A 155 -7.84 -9.28 0.27
N PHE A 156 -8.26 -9.61 1.50
CA PHE A 156 -7.46 -10.42 2.42
C PHE A 156 -7.28 -11.86 1.90
N LEU A 157 -8.35 -12.50 1.42
CA LEU A 157 -8.29 -13.85 0.89
C LEU A 157 -7.47 -13.94 -0.41
N GLU A 158 -7.59 -12.95 -1.28
CA GLU A 158 -6.74 -12.83 -2.47
C GLU A 158 -5.26 -12.70 -2.10
N ALA A 159 -4.94 -11.88 -1.09
CA ALA A 159 -3.57 -11.74 -0.60
C ALA A 159 -3.01 -13.06 -0.04
N ILE A 160 -3.83 -13.85 0.67
CA ILE A 160 -3.45 -15.19 1.14
C ILE A 160 -3.17 -16.12 -0.04
N GLN A 161 -4.05 -16.13 -1.06
CA GLN A 161 -3.90 -17.01 -2.23
C GLN A 161 -2.71 -16.65 -3.11
N ALA A 162 -2.42 -15.36 -3.25
CA ALA A 162 -1.28 -14.90 -4.04
C ALA A 162 0.06 -15.44 -3.51
N GLY A 163 0.14 -15.79 -2.22
CA GLY A 163 1.33 -16.34 -1.60
C GLY A 163 2.55 -15.41 -1.62
N ASP A 164 2.36 -14.16 -2.04
CA ASP A 164 3.38 -13.12 -2.14
C ASP A 164 3.38 -12.28 -0.87
N CYS A 165 3.72 -12.91 0.24
CA CYS A 165 3.67 -12.27 1.55
C CYS A 165 4.97 -12.46 2.34
N PHE A 166 5.30 -11.42 3.08
CA PHE A 166 6.33 -11.47 4.11
C PHE A 166 5.83 -12.34 5.28
N ASP A 167 6.53 -13.42 5.60
CA ASP A 167 6.09 -14.41 6.58
C ASP A 167 6.59 -14.14 8.02
N PHE A 168 7.39 -13.09 8.21
CA PHE A 168 7.99 -12.67 9.48
C PHE A 168 8.97 -13.66 10.12
N LEU A 169 9.20 -14.83 9.52
CA LEU A 169 10.08 -15.84 10.12
C LEU A 169 11.52 -15.37 10.24
N SER A 170 12.00 -14.60 9.26
CA SER A 170 13.33 -13.99 9.29
C SER A 170 13.51 -12.97 10.43
N LEU A 171 12.43 -12.49 11.03
CA LEU A 171 12.48 -11.57 12.17
C LEU A 171 12.76 -12.28 13.50
N LEU A 172 12.52 -13.58 13.62
CA LEU A 172 12.68 -14.32 14.87
C LEU A 172 14.13 -14.32 15.41
N GLU A 173 15.11 -14.06 14.55
CA GLU A 173 16.52 -13.95 14.95
C GLU A 173 16.90 -12.58 15.55
N TYR A 174 15.97 -11.62 15.51
CA TYR A 174 16.21 -10.23 15.94
C TYR A 174 15.51 -9.91 17.26
N PRO A 175 15.96 -8.87 17.98
CA PRO A 175 15.31 -8.41 19.20
C PRO A 175 13.83 -8.04 18.96
N VAL A 176 12.95 -8.33 19.91
CA VAL A 176 11.50 -8.10 19.82
C VAL A 176 11.14 -6.66 19.45
N ALA A 177 11.87 -5.68 20.02
CA ALA A 177 11.65 -4.27 19.67
C ALA A 177 11.84 -4.00 18.16
N LEU A 178 12.86 -4.60 17.54
CA LEU A 178 13.12 -4.47 16.11
C LEU A 178 12.07 -5.24 15.29
N GLN A 179 11.66 -6.44 15.75
CA GLN A 179 10.56 -7.19 15.10
C GLN A 179 9.31 -6.33 15.04
N ASN A 180 8.90 -5.74 16.17
CA ASN A 180 7.69 -4.91 16.26
C ASN A 180 7.77 -3.68 15.34
N GLN A 181 8.88 -2.94 15.40
CA GLN A 181 9.09 -1.79 14.54
C GLN A 181 9.03 -2.13 13.05
N THR A 182 9.63 -3.26 12.67
CA THR A 182 9.65 -3.72 11.28
C THR A 182 8.24 -4.08 10.80
N VAL A 183 7.50 -4.88 11.58
CA VAL A 183 6.13 -5.28 11.24
C VAL A 183 5.20 -4.05 11.14
N GLU A 184 5.27 -3.12 12.10
CA GLU A 184 4.47 -1.89 12.09
C GLU A 184 4.77 -1.03 10.85
N TYR A 185 6.05 -0.89 10.50
CA TYR A 185 6.45 -0.14 9.30
C TYR A 185 5.86 -0.76 8.02
N TYR A 186 6.07 -2.06 7.82
CA TYR A 186 5.60 -2.72 6.60
C TYR A 186 4.08 -2.85 6.53
N PHE A 187 3.42 -3.01 7.66
CA PHE A 187 1.97 -2.94 7.75
C PHE A 187 1.43 -1.56 7.35
N ALA A 188 2.04 -0.49 7.87
CA ALA A 188 1.67 0.88 7.53
C ALA A 188 1.94 1.19 6.05
N LEU A 189 3.07 0.75 5.50
CA LEU A 189 3.41 0.90 4.08
C LEU A 189 2.41 0.17 3.18
N GLU A 190 2.05 -1.07 3.51
CA GLU A 190 1.07 -1.85 2.76
C GLU A 190 -0.30 -1.19 2.74
N ARG A 191 -0.77 -0.72 3.89
CA ARG A 191 -2.04 0.04 3.98
C ARG A 191 -1.97 1.34 3.19
N CYS A 192 -0.86 2.07 3.25
CA CYS A 192 -0.66 3.28 2.45
C CYS A 192 -0.74 2.97 0.95
N CYS A 193 -0.07 1.91 0.47
CA CYS A 193 -0.11 1.51 -0.93
C CYS A 193 -1.52 1.09 -1.38
N ARG A 194 -2.29 0.45 -0.51
CA ARG A 194 -3.64 -0.05 -0.82
C ARG A 194 -4.70 1.05 -0.82
N TYR A 195 -4.73 1.86 0.23
CA TYR A 195 -5.82 2.81 0.47
C TYR A 195 -5.48 4.25 0.12
N HIS A 196 -4.18 4.59 0.08
CA HIS A 196 -3.70 5.96 -0.12
C HIS A 196 -2.49 6.01 -1.07
N PRO A 197 -2.61 5.49 -2.31
CA PRO A 197 -1.47 5.38 -3.23
C PRO A 197 -0.80 6.73 -3.52
N ASP A 198 -1.54 7.83 -3.51
CA ASP A 198 -1.02 9.18 -3.73
C ASP A 198 -0.06 9.65 -2.62
N TYR A 199 -0.16 9.06 -1.42
CA TYR A 199 0.69 9.41 -0.28
C TYR A 199 1.93 8.53 -0.14
N VAL A 200 2.07 7.45 -0.93
CA VAL A 200 3.19 6.50 -0.82
C VAL A 200 4.54 7.19 -0.97
N THR A 201 4.67 8.10 -1.94
CA THR A 201 5.92 8.86 -2.13
C THR A 201 6.28 9.69 -0.91
N ALA A 202 5.30 10.35 -0.29
CA ALA A 202 5.52 11.12 0.94
C ALA A 202 5.86 10.21 2.11
N PHE A 203 5.19 9.07 2.25
CA PHE A 203 5.47 8.06 3.27
C PHE A 203 6.92 7.56 3.18
N LEU A 204 7.36 7.17 1.98
CA LEU A 204 8.73 6.69 1.75
C LEU A 204 9.80 7.76 1.94
N ALA A 205 9.46 9.03 1.72
CA ALA A 205 10.38 10.15 1.92
C ALA A 205 10.54 10.57 3.39
N MET A 206 9.53 10.30 4.23
CA MET A 206 9.55 10.67 5.65
C MET A 206 10.43 9.74 6.48
N GLU A 207 10.27 8.44 6.28
CA GLU A 207 11.04 7.42 7.00
C GLU A 207 11.25 6.23 6.06
N GLY A 208 12.47 6.03 5.60
CA GLY A 208 12.84 4.79 4.91
C GLY A 208 12.78 3.60 5.87
N PRO A 209 12.77 2.36 5.38
CA PRO A 209 12.85 1.20 6.25
C PRO A 209 14.18 1.23 6.98
N TRP A 210 14.14 1.25 8.31
CA TRP A 210 15.35 1.17 9.14
C TRP A 210 16.05 -0.19 9.01
N PHE A 211 15.27 -1.19 8.58
CA PHE A 211 15.74 -2.55 8.47
C PHE A 211 14.95 -3.28 7.37
N ILE A 212 15.68 -3.96 6.49
CA ILE A 212 15.10 -4.83 5.46
C ILE A 212 15.45 -6.26 5.84
N PRO A 213 14.50 -7.07 6.31
CA PRO A 213 14.72 -8.48 6.59
C PRO A 213 15.17 -9.23 5.33
N ASP A 214 15.98 -10.27 5.50
CA ASP A 214 16.40 -11.14 4.39
C ASP A 214 15.26 -12.11 4.01
N ASP A 215 14.29 -11.57 3.28
CA ASP A 215 13.11 -12.28 2.78
C ASP A 215 12.89 -11.92 1.30
N ALA A 216 13.02 -12.92 0.42
CA ALA A 216 12.92 -12.70 -1.02
C ALA A 216 11.55 -12.18 -1.47
N LYS A 217 10.45 -12.57 -0.79
CA LYS A 217 9.09 -12.11 -1.12
C LYS A 217 8.93 -10.64 -0.72
N LEU A 218 9.41 -10.26 0.47
CA LEU A 218 9.43 -8.87 0.90
C LEU A 218 10.27 -8.01 -0.03
N HIS A 219 11.45 -8.49 -0.42
CA HIS A 219 12.34 -7.80 -1.36
C HIS A 219 11.64 -7.50 -2.69
N ARG A 220 10.97 -8.51 -3.28
CA ARG A 220 10.19 -8.32 -4.52
C ARG A 220 9.05 -7.34 -4.34
N LYS A 221 8.37 -7.38 -3.19
CA LYS A 221 7.27 -6.45 -2.87
C LYS A 221 7.77 -5.02 -2.72
N LEU A 222 8.90 -4.81 -2.03
CA LEU A 222 9.55 -3.50 -1.92
C LEU A 222 9.97 -2.95 -3.28
N LEU A 223 10.60 -3.77 -4.11
CA LEU A 223 10.96 -3.38 -5.48
C LEU A 223 9.75 -2.92 -6.29
N ARG A 224 8.62 -3.62 -6.20
CA ARG A 224 7.36 -3.21 -6.84
C ARG A 224 6.86 -1.86 -6.30
N TRP A 225 6.77 -1.70 -4.98
CA TRP A 225 6.26 -0.48 -4.36
C TRP A 225 7.12 0.73 -4.71
N TYR A 226 8.44 0.65 -4.51
CA TYR A 226 9.34 1.75 -4.82
C TYR A 226 9.31 2.09 -6.31
N SER A 227 9.27 1.10 -7.19
CA SER A 227 9.21 1.33 -8.63
C SER A 227 7.87 1.92 -9.09
N SER A 228 6.76 1.56 -8.46
CA SER A 228 5.43 2.11 -8.80
C SER A 228 5.34 3.61 -8.57
N VAL A 229 6.03 4.12 -7.55
CA VAL A 229 6.12 5.55 -7.24
C VAL A 229 7.39 6.23 -7.77
N GLN A 230 8.16 5.52 -8.62
CA GLN A 230 9.38 6.02 -9.26
C GLN A 230 10.42 6.55 -8.27
N THR A 231 10.53 5.90 -7.12
CA THR A 231 11.47 6.25 -6.06
C THR A 231 12.56 5.18 -5.99
N GLY A 232 13.83 5.60 -5.88
CA GLY A 232 14.98 4.71 -5.72
C GLY A 232 15.35 4.52 -4.26
N MET A 233 15.77 3.30 -3.94
CA MET A 233 16.36 2.94 -2.66
C MET A 233 17.66 2.17 -2.91
N ALA A 234 18.79 2.74 -2.51
CA ALA A 234 20.10 2.20 -2.82
C ALA A 234 20.30 0.77 -2.28
N GLU A 235 19.70 0.49 -1.12
CA GLU A 235 19.72 -0.81 -0.45
C GLU A 235 19.00 -1.91 -1.25
N LEU A 236 18.08 -1.55 -2.14
CA LEU A 236 17.38 -2.50 -3.01
C LEU A 236 18.16 -2.85 -4.27
N ILE A 237 19.20 -2.10 -4.64
CA ILE A 237 20.03 -2.41 -5.82
C ILE A 237 20.74 -3.77 -5.68
N PRO A 238 21.43 -4.07 -4.56
CA PRO A 238 22.01 -5.40 -4.34
C PRO A 238 20.98 -6.53 -4.41
N VAL A 239 19.81 -6.30 -3.83
CA VAL A 239 18.69 -7.24 -3.82
C VAL A 239 18.19 -7.53 -5.26
N ALA A 240 17.98 -6.49 -6.06
CA ALA A 240 17.58 -6.64 -7.45
C ALA A 240 18.66 -7.35 -8.30
N LYS A 241 19.95 -7.09 -8.03
CA LYS A 241 21.07 -7.80 -8.66
C LYS A 241 21.06 -9.28 -8.30
N GLN A 242 20.86 -9.60 -7.04
CA GLN A 242 20.78 -10.98 -6.59
C GLN A 242 19.63 -11.72 -7.29
N TRP A 243 18.44 -11.11 -7.34
CA TRP A 243 17.30 -11.69 -8.05
C TRP A 243 17.62 -11.93 -9.54
N GLN A 244 18.26 -10.97 -10.23
CA GLN A 244 18.65 -11.16 -11.63
C GLN A 244 19.69 -12.28 -11.80
N MET A 245 20.58 -12.50 -10.83
CA MET A 245 21.55 -13.61 -10.88
C MET A 245 20.87 -14.97 -10.68
N GLU A 246 19.84 -15.03 -9.83
CA GLU A 246 19.06 -16.23 -9.58
C GLU A 246 18.13 -16.57 -10.76
N GLU A 247 17.53 -15.56 -11.38
CA GLU A 247 16.59 -15.68 -12.48
C GLU A 247 17.04 -14.82 -13.69
N PRO A 248 18.10 -15.22 -14.44
CA PRO A 248 18.67 -14.39 -15.50
C PRO A 248 17.72 -14.06 -16.64
N GLU A 249 16.75 -14.94 -16.89
CA GLU A 249 15.75 -14.80 -17.96
C GLU A 249 14.46 -14.10 -17.49
N SER A 250 14.40 -13.67 -16.24
CA SER A 250 13.24 -12.96 -15.69
C SER A 250 13.22 -11.51 -16.19
N GLU A 251 12.15 -11.14 -16.91
CA GLU A 251 11.88 -9.76 -17.30
C GLU A 251 11.75 -8.85 -16.08
N ASP A 252 11.00 -9.29 -15.07
CA ASP A 252 10.77 -8.55 -13.84
C ASP A 252 12.07 -8.25 -13.09
N ALA A 253 12.93 -9.26 -12.91
CA ALA A 253 14.22 -9.08 -12.24
C ALA A 253 15.07 -8.02 -12.93
N ARG A 254 15.12 -8.05 -14.26
CA ARG A 254 15.87 -7.07 -15.06
C ARG A 254 15.21 -5.69 -15.02
N TYR A 255 13.88 -5.63 -15.11
CA TYR A 255 13.13 -4.38 -15.01
C TYR A 255 13.41 -3.67 -13.69
N TYR A 256 13.22 -4.36 -12.56
CA TYR A 256 13.37 -3.74 -11.24
C TYR A 256 14.82 -3.33 -10.96
N LEU A 257 15.82 -4.07 -11.45
CA LEU A 257 17.19 -3.63 -11.34
C LEU A 257 17.44 -2.33 -12.12
N CYS A 258 17.00 -2.25 -13.36
CA CYS A 258 17.14 -1.04 -14.17
C CYS A 258 16.38 0.14 -13.56
N ALA A 259 15.14 -0.10 -13.08
CA ALA A 259 14.29 0.91 -12.47
C ALA A 259 14.93 1.48 -11.19
N GLN A 260 15.39 0.63 -10.27
CA GLN A 260 16.01 1.10 -9.03
C GLN A 260 17.30 1.88 -9.27
N ARG A 261 18.15 1.43 -10.18
CA ARG A 261 19.37 2.16 -10.56
C ARG A 261 19.04 3.53 -11.16
N LEU A 262 18.01 3.59 -12.02
CA LEU A 262 17.53 4.84 -12.60
C LEU A 262 17.02 5.80 -11.52
N TYR A 263 16.16 5.31 -10.63
CA TYR A 263 15.54 6.14 -9.58
C TYR A 263 16.54 6.55 -8.49
N CYS A 264 17.62 5.79 -8.31
CA CYS A 264 18.77 6.21 -7.49
C CYS A 264 19.69 7.20 -8.20
N GLY A 265 19.40 7.60 -9.44
CA GLY A 265 20.14 8.63 -10.18
C GLY A 265 21.41 8.12 -10.85
N GLU A 266 21.54 6.81 -11.14
CA GLU A 266 22.66 6.33 -11.93
C GLU A 266 22.63 6.94 -13.35
N GLY A 267 23.81 7.44 -13.78
CA GLY A 267 23.96 8.19 -15.02
C GLY A 267 24.29 7.33 -16.24
N GLU A 268 25.37 7.67 -16.95
CA GLU A 268 25.73 7.09 -18.25
C GLU A 268 25.97 5.57 -18.22
N SER A 269 26.43 5.03 -17.10
CA SER A 269 26.67 3.59 -16.94
C SER A 269 25.41 2.74 -17.11
N LEU A 270 24.24 3.32 -16.86
CA LEU A 270 22.95 2.62 -16.94
C LEU A 270 22.43 2.50 -18.39
N LEU A 271 22.85 3.36 -19.31
CA LEU A 271 22.30 3.40 -20.67
C LEU A 271 22.44 2.06 -21.40
N ALA A 272 23.59 1.43 -21.29
CA ALA A 272 23.83 0.14 -21.94
C ALA A 272 22.89 -0.96 -21.45
N ASP A 273 22.62 -0.98 -20.13
CA ASP A 273 21.71 -1.96 -19.51
C ASP A 273 20.25 -1.69 -19.88
N LEU A 274 19.84 -0.41 -19.95
CA LEU A 274 18.50 -0.03 -20.43
C LEU A 274 18.28 -0.40 -21.89
N CYS A 275 19.27 -0.19 -22.76
CA CYS A 275 19.19 -0.60 -24.16
C CYS A 275 19.11 -2.13 -24.29
N ALA A 276 19.95 -2.87 -23.55
CA ALA A 276 19.93 -4.32 -23.55
C ALA A 276 18.61 -4.88 -23.00
N TYR A 277 18.04 -4.26 -21.95
CA TYR A 277 16.73 -4.62 -21.44
C TYR A 277 15.65 -4.43 -22.50
N ARG A 278 15.62 -3.28 -23.16
CA ARG A 278 14.65 -2.97 -24.22
C ARG A 278 14.77 -3.88 -25.43
N GLU A 279 15.98 -4.30 -25.80
CA GLU A 279 16.20 -5.24 -26.89
C GLU A 279 15.68 -6.65 -26.56
N SER A 280 15.91 -7.09 -25.31
CA SER A 280 15.45 -8.42 -24.86
C SER A 280 13.94 -8.44 -24.60
N TYR A 281 13.38 -7.36 -24.07
CA TYR A 281 11.97 -7.25 -23.67
C TYR A 281 11.35 -5.96 -24.20
N PRO A 282 10.98 -5.90 -25.49
CA PRO A 282 10.34 -4.73 -26.08
C PRO A 282 8.95 -4.49 -25.47
N SER A 283 8.85 -3.52 -24.57
CA SER A 283 7.62 -3.22 -23.85
C SER A 283 7.50 -1.70 -23.60
N THR A 284 6.27 -1.26 -23.27
CA THR A 284 6.03 0.13 -22.85
C THR A 284 6.83 0.49 -21.60
N GLN A 285 7.05 -0.47 -20.69
CA GLN A 285 7.84 -0.26 -19.48
C GLN A 285 9.31 0.01 -19.82
N ALA A 286 9.90 -0.78 -20.73
CA ALA A 286 11.27 -0.59 -21.19
C ALA A 286 11.44 0.78 -21.86
N ASP A 287 10.52 1.16 -22.73
CA ASP A 287 10.50 2.47 -23.38
C ASP A 287 10.37 3.62 -22.36
N ASN A 288 9.55 3.46 -21.32
CA ASN A 288 9.39 4.47 -20.28
C ASN A 288 10.65 4.67 -19.44
N LEU A 289 11.36 3.60 -19.05
CA LEU A 289 12.63 3.72 -18.32
C LEU A 289 13.68 4.46 -19.16
N LEU A 290 13.78 4.12 -20.44
CA LEU A 290 14.71 4.76 -21.35
C LEU A 290 14.36 6.23 -21.60
N LEU A 291 13.06 6.56 -21.68
CA LEU A 291 12.57 7.93 -21.76
C LEU A 291 12.92 8.75 -20.52
N GLN A 292 12.70 8.20 -19.32
CA GLN A 292 13.03 8.89 -18.08
C GLN A 292 14.53 9.16 -17.96
N TRP A 293 15.37 8.15 -18.28
CA TRP A 293 16.81 8.32 -18.28
C TRP A 293 17.24 9.41 -19.26
N SER A 294 16.76 9.34 -20.50
CA SER A 294 17.16 10.28 -21.57
C SER A 294 16.71 11.70 -21.31
N LYS A 295 15.55 11.89 -20.69
CA LYS A 295 15.04 13.22 -20.28
C LYS A 295 16.00 13.95 -19.34
N SER A 296 16.66 13.21 -18.46
CA SER A 296 17.58 13.76 -17.46
C SER A 296 19.00 13.91 -17.94
N HIS A 297 19.50 12.93 -18.74
CA HIS A 297 20.91 12.81 -19.08
C HIS A 297 21.22 13.18 -20.54
N CYS A 298 20.28 12.98 -21.46
CA CYS A 298 20.49 13.22 -22.89
C CYS A 298 19.19 13.72 -23.57
N PRO A 299 18.82 15.01 -23.40
CA PRO A 299 17.60 15.55 -23.95
C PRO A 299 17.45 15.40 -25.46
N ASP A 300 18.55 15.45 -26.20
CA ASP A 300 18.56 15.26 -27.66
C ASP A 300 18.10 13.85 -28.05
N TYR A 301 18.60 12.85 -27.30
CA TYR A 301 18.22 11.45 -27.49
C TYR A 301 16.78 11.21 -27.06
N PHE A 302 16.33 11.87 -26.00
CA PHE A 302 14.94 11.82 -25.57
C PHE A 302 13.96 12.24 -26.69
N ALA A 303 14.26 13.32 -27.38
CA ALA A 303 13.44 13.78 -28.50
C ALA A 303 13.33 12.73 -29.62
N LEU A 304 14.45 12.13 -30.01
CA LEU A 304 14.47 11.05 -31.02
C LEU A 304 13.71 9.81 -30.54
N LEU A 305 13.84 9.45 -29.28
CA LEU A 305 13.19 8.27 -28.70
C LEU A 305 11.68 8.43 -28.65
N VAL A 306 11.18 9.62 -28.27
CA VAL A 306 9.74 9.92 -28.32
C VAL A 306 9.18 9.72 -29.73
N MET A 307 9.91 10.21 -30.76
CA MET A 307 9.50 10.01 -32.14
C MET A 307 9.40 8.54 -32.53
N VAL A 308 10.40 7.73 -32.12
CA VAL A 308 10.44 6.29 -32.44
C VAL A 308 9.30 5.56 -31.75
N ILE A 309 9.02 5.88 -30.49
CA ILE A 309 7.95 5.24 -29.71
C ILE A 309 6.58 5.61 -30.29
N GLU A 310 6.34 6.88 -30.59
CA GLU A 310 5.07 7.32 -31.19
C GLU A 310 4.87 6.70 -32.57
N ALA A 311 5.91 6.61 -33.39
CA ALA A 311 5.83 5.97 -34.71
C ALA A 311 5.46 4.48 -34.61
N ARG A 312 5.92 3.78 -33.57
CA ARG A 312 5.58 2.35 -33.33
C ARG A 312 4.14 2.15 -32.85
N SER A 313 3.61 3.12 -32.12
CA SER A 313 2.24 3.00 -31.56
C SER A 313 1.14 3.30 -32.59
N MET A 314 1.50 3.86 -33.74
CA MET A 314 0.55 4.22 -34.80
C MET A 314 0.52 3.14 -35.89
N VAL A 315 -0.32 2.14 -35.67
CA VAL A 315 -0.62 1.11 -36.67
C VAL A 315 -2.10 1.16 -37.03
N ASP A 316 -2.44 0.80 -38.27
CA ASP A 316 -3.83 0.64 -38.69
C ASP A 316 -4.46 -0.68 -38.16
N ALA A 317 -5.72 -0.90 -38.46
CA ALA A 317 -6.43 -2.12 -38.07
C ALA A 317 -5.82 -3.42 -38.63
N GLN A 318 -4.94 -3.33 -39.63
CA GLN A 318 -4.22 -4.43 -40.26
C GLN A 318 -2.78 -4.56 -39.72
N GLY A 319 -2.41 -3.75 -38.70
CA GLY A 319 -1.06 -3.77 -38.11
C GLY A 319 0.02 -3.11 -38.98
N GLN A 320 -0.37 -2.34 -40.03
CA GLN A 320 0.58 -1.59 -40.83
C GLN A 320 0.88 -0.23 -40.21
N PRO A 321 2.16 0.23 -40.25
CA PRO A 321 2.49 1.54 -39.69
C PRO A 321 1.73 2.66 -40.42
N LEU A 322 1.00 3.46 -39.63
CA LEU A 322 0.39 4.68 -40.15
C LEU A 322 1.47 5.70 -40.52
N LYS A 323 1.17 6.52 -41.51
CA LYS A 323 2.05 7.61 -41.87
C LYS A 323 2.13 8.62 -40.73
N TYR A 324 3.17 8.51 -39.92
CA TYR A 324 3.39 9.37 -38.78
C TYR A 324 4.10 10.65 -39.17
N VAL A 325 3.57 11.79 -38.71
CA VAL A 325 4.21 13.09 -38.84
C VAL A 325 4.58 13.58 -37.44
N PRO A 326 5.89 13.69 -37.12
CA PRO A 326 6.36 14.15 -35.82
C PRO A 326 5.75 15.51 -35.45
N GLY A 327 5.29 15.62 -34.19
CA GLY A 327 4.76 16.87 -33.65
C GLY A 327 3.27 17.16 -33.96
N GLU A 328 2.53 16.20 -34.52
CA GLU A 328 1.08 16.37 -34.74
C GLU A 328 0.27 16.22 -33.46
N SER A 329 0.67 15.36 -32.55
CA SER A 329 -0.04 15.20 -31.28
C SER A 329 0.21 16.38 -30.32
N ALA A 330 -0.82 16.79 -29.59
CA ALA A 330 -0.70 17.84 -28.58
C ALA A 330 0.30 17.45 -27.48
N ARG A 331 0.37 16.16 -27.14
CA ARG A 331 1.31 15.61 -26.15
C ARG A 331 2.74 15.78 -26.64
N THR A 332 3.04 15.42 -27.87
CA THR A 332 4.37 15.57 -28.44
C THR A 332 4.80 17.02 -28.46
N ARG A 333 3.92 17.93 -28.86
CA ARG A 333 4.21 19.37 -28.86
C ARG A 333 4.55 19.92 -27.48
N LEU A 334 3.83 19.48 -26.44
CA LEU A 334 4.12 19.87 -25.06
C LEU A 334 5.50 19.35 -24.61
N LEU A 335 5.79 18.08 -24.86
CA LEU A 335 7.11 17.50 -24.54
C LEU A 335 8.25 18.23 -25.21
N TRP A 336 8.09 18.60 -26.49
CA TRP A 336 9.10 19.32 -27.24
C TRP A 336 9.27 20.76 -26.76
N ALA A 337 8.17 21.42 -26.40
CA ALA A 337 8.23 22.75 -25.79
C ALA A 337 8.98 22.73 -24.46
N GLU A 338 8.71 21.73 -23.59
CA GLU A 338 9.45 21.55 -22.33
C GLU A 338 10.93 21.33 -22.56
N ILE A 339 11.31 20.49 -23.54
CA ILE A 339 12.71 20.20 -23.88
C ILE A 339 13.41 21.45 -24.39
N LEU A 340 12.79 22.22 -25.29
CA LEU A 340 13.34 23.47 -25.80
C LEU A 340 13.55 24.50 -24.67
N HIS A 341 12.60 24.62 -23.76
CA HIS A 341 12.70 25.53 -22.62
C HIS A 341 13.69 25.08 -21.55
N SER A 342 14.08 23.81 -21.52
CA SER A 342 15.04 23.29 -20.54
C SER A 342 16.42 23.90 -20.68
N GLY A 343 16.77 24.44 -21.83
CA GLY A 343 18.09 24.97 -22.14
C GLY A 343 19.24 23.96 -22.13
N LYS A 344 18.90 22.65 -22.03
CA LYS A 344 19.86 21.56 -21.93
C LYS A 344 20.21 20.91 -23.26
N LEU A 345 19.58 21.33 -24.35
CA LEU A 345 19.86 20.81 -25.69
C LEU A 345 21.20 21.32 -26.22
N SER A 346 21.89 20.46 -26.96
CA SER A 346 22.98 20.89 -27.83
C SER A 346 22.45 21.85 -28.93
N PRO A 347 23.29 22.72 -29.50
CA PRO A 347 22.88 23.58 -30.62
C PRO A 347 22.33 22.79 -31.81
N LEU A 348 22.81 21.56 -32.02
CA LEU A 348 22.34 20.67 -33.07
C LEU A 348 20.94 20.12 -32.75
N GLY A 349 20.73 19.68 -31.52
CA GLY A 349 19.44 19.19 -31.06
C GLY A 349 18.37 20.26 -31.07
N GLN A 350 18.72 21.47 -30.64
CA GLN A 350 17.82 22.63 -30.70
C GLN A 350 17.43 22.94 -32.17
N SER A 351 18.39 23.04 -33.07
CA SER A 351 18.15 23.28 -34.52
C SER A 351 17.32 22.16 -35.13
N PHE A 352 17.53 20.91 -34.74
CA PHE A 352 16.74 19.77 -35.19
C PHE A 352 15.27 19.88 -34.77
N ILE A 353 15.00 20.14 -33.48
CA ILE A 353 13.65 20.29 -32.96
C ILE A 353 12.96 21.50 -33.57
N GLU A 354 13.61 22.66 -33.65
CA GLU A 354 13.09 23.84 -34.30
C GLU A 354 12.74 23.58 -35.78
N SER A 355 13.53 22.79 -36.50
CA SER A 355 13.25 22.42 -37.88
C SER A 355 11.99 21.61 -38.07
N LEU A 356 11.63 20.76 -37.07
CA LEU A 356 10.41 19.97 -37.09
C LEU A 356 9.16 20.79 -36.78
N PHE A 357 9.29 21.78 -35.89
CA PHE A 357 8.16 22.61 -35.46
C PHE A 357 7.88 23.80 -36.38
N PHE A 358 8.92 24.46 -36.90
CA PHE A 358 8.83 25.77 -37.51
C PHE A 358 9.08 25.79 -39.02
N LYS A 359 9.47 24.70 -39.63
CA LYS A 359 9.72 24.67 -41.11
C LYS A 359 8.54 24.20 -41.94
N ARG A 360 7.33 24.24 -41.43
CA ARG A 360 6.12 24.08 -42.24
C ARG A 360 5.51 25.46 -42.49
N LYS A 361 6.06 26.20 -43.45
CA LYS A 361 5.38 27.20 -44.26
C LYS A 361 5.33 26.74 -45.70
#